data_f47894fe11963f9f5273a7842dc06199
#
_entry.id   f47894fe11963f9f5273a7842dc06199
#
_cell.length_a   1.000
_cell.length_b   1.000
_cell.length_c   1.000
_cell.angle_alpha   90.00
_cell.angle_beta   90.00
_cell.angle_gamma   90.00
#
_symmetry.space_group_name_H-M   'P 1'
#
loop_
_entity.id
_entity.type
_entity.pdbx_description
1 polymer ?
#
loop_
_entity_poly.entity_id
_entity_poly.type
_entity_poly.pdbx_seq_one_letter_code
_entity_poly.pdbx_strand_id
1 'polypeptide(L)'
;MKEYRLKDLSASFWKGLIITIIFAIIGGIGMGLLARHRQSTSYIAERSVVITHKISESELSQGNNQQPIVITDLNMMDTYSDIAQNKQIASAARKYLPKKLQHEYSADTIASDVNAMTHPQSLVMKIKVKTGDAKDSATIANAVTRAFQKELPKVQPGAGQVHLLAKATSENVQISTTPNKKKYIVAGVALGALIGIVISFVTVTWRKYIK
;
A
#
# COMPACT_ATOMS: atom_id res chain seq x y z
N MET A 1 -30.74 8.65 -54.03
CA MET A 1 -29.87 8.89 -52.82
C MET A 1 -30.75 9.53 -51.76
N LYS A 2 -30.93 8.90 -50.59
CA LYS A 2 -31.72 9.47 -49.48
C LYS A 2 -30.96 10.64 -48.89
N GLU A 3 -31.47 11.85 -49.01
CA GLU A 3 -30.91 13.03 -48.35
C GLU A 3 -31.02 12.86 -46.83
N TYR A 4 -29.86 12.76 -46.17
CA TYR A 4 -29.80 12.69 -44.71
C TYR A 4 -30.08 14.09 -44.15
N ARG A 5 -31.28 14.31 -43.60
CA ARG A 5 -31.58 15.54 -42.88
C ARG A 5 -30.77 15.58 -41.58
N LEU A 6 -30.08 16.68 -41.33
CA LEU A 6 -29.29 16.94 -40.11
C LEU A 6 -30.09 16.67 -38.81
N LYS A 7 -31.44 16.84 -38.86
CA LYS A 7 -32.36 16.53 -37.76
C LYS A 7 -32.43 15.04 -37.41
N ASP A 8 -32.31 14.14 -38.38
CA ASP A 8 -32.34 12.67 -38.11
C ASP A 8 -31.05 12.17 -37.54
N LEU A 9 -29.93 12.80 -37.90
CA LEU A 9 -28.61 12.54 -37.26
C LEU A 9 -28.59 12.99 -35.78
N SER A 10 -29.13 14.19 -35.51
CA SER A 10 -29.16 14.71 -34.14
C SER A 10 -30.06 13.86 -33.22
N ALA A 11 -31.23 13.44 -33.70
CA ALA A 11 -32.13 12.58 -32.92
C ALA A 11 -31.55 11.20 -32.64
N SER A 12 -30.79 10.61 -33.58
CA SER A 12 -30.09 9.34 -33.39
C SER A 12 -28.93 9.48 -32.42
N PHE A 13 -28.17 10.57 -32.48
CA PHE A 13 -27.08 10.89 -31.57
C PHE A 13 -27.59 11.04 -30.12
N TRP A 14 -28.68 11.80 -29.90
CA TRP A 14 -29.27 11.95 -28.57
C TRP A 14 -29.75 10.64 -27.96
N LYS A 15 -30.37 9.76 -28.76
CA LYS A 15 -30.79 8.43 -28.31
C LYS A 15 -29.57 7.57 -27.91
N GLY A 16 -28.51 7.60 -28.70
CA GLY A 16 -27.27 6.89 -28.39
C GLY A 16 -26.60 7.41 -27.12
N LEU A 17 -26.59 8.73 -26.94
CA LEU A 17 -26.05 9.36 -25.74
C LEU A 17 -26.81 8.94 -24.48
N ILE A 18 -28.16 8.94 -24.54
CA ILE A 18 -28.99 8.51 -23.39
C ILE A 18 -28.70 7.06 -23.04
N ILE A 19 -28.61 6.13 -24.00
CA ILE A 19 -28.28 4.73 -23.77
C ILE A 19 -26.91 4.62 -23.09
N THR A 20 -25.91 5.33 -23.61
CA THR A 20 -24.55 5.32 -23.02
C THR A 20 -24.55 5.83 -21.58
N ILE A 21 -25.26 6.89 -21.27
CA ILE A 21 -25.37 7.42 -19.90
C ILE A 21 -26.05 6.41 -18.97
N ILE A 22 -27.13 5.77 -19.42
CA ILE A 22 -27.81 4.74 -18.60
C ILE A 22 -26.87 3.59 -18.28
N PHE A 23 -26.14 3.06 -19.26
CA PHE A 23 -25.18 1.99 -19.04
C PHE A 23 -23.99 2.43 -18.17
N ALA A 24 -23.51 3.66 -18.30
CA ALA A 24 -22.49 4.24 -17.44
C ALA A 24 -22.94 4.30 -15.97
N ILE A 25 -24.18 4.72 -15.72
CA ILE A 25 -24.76 4.76 -14.37
C ILE A 25 -24.90 3.34 -13.79
N ILE A 26 -25.45 2.40 -14.59
CA ILE A 26 -25.60 0.99 -14.16
C ILE A 26 -24.23 0.38 -13.84
N GLY A 27 -23.23 0.60 -14.70
CA GLY A 27 -21.85 0.13 -14.47
C GLY A 27 -21.23 0.72 -13.21
N GLY A 28 -21.40 2.03 -12.99
CA GLY A 28 -20.92 2.72 -11.79
C GLY A 28 -21.55 2.20 -10.50
N ILE A 29 -22.88 2.03 -10.50
CA ILE A 29 -23.62 1.46 -9.35
C ILE A 29 -23.21 0.02 -9.11
N GLY A 30 -23.17 -0.82 -10.14
CA GLY A 30 -22.79 -2.24 -10.03
C GLY A 30 -21.38 -2.42 -9.45
N MET A 31 -20.38 -1.69 -9.98
CA MET A 31 -19.02 -1.74 -9.45
C MET A 31 -18.90 -1.10 -8.06
N GLY A 32 -19.69 -0.08 -7.76
CA GLY A 32 -19.75 0.52 -6.44
C GLY A 32 -20.29 -0.44 -5.38
N LEU A 33 -21.33 -1.20 -5.69
CA LEU A 33 -21.91 -2.23 -4.82
C LEU A 33 -20.91 -3.40 -4.64
N LEU A 34 -20.27 -3.85 -5.71
CA LEU A 34 -19.24 -4.88 -5.67
C LEU A 34 -18.07 -4.46 -4.78
N ALA A 35 -17.60 -3.22 -4.92
CA ALA A 35 -16.55 -2.66 -4.07
C ALA A 35 -16.98 -2.63 -2.60
N ARG A 36 -18.23 -2.25 -2.31
CA ARG A 36 -18.76 -2.23 -0.94
C ARG A 36 -18.79 -3.63 -0.33
N HIS A 37 -19.21 -4.63 -1.07
CA HIS A 37 -19.29 -6.02 -0.58
C HIS A 37 -17.89 -6.61 -0.31
N ARG A 38 -16.88 -6.23 -1.08
CA ARG A 38 -15.50 -6.71 -0.94
C ARG A 38 -14.62 -5.81 -0.05
N GLN A 39 -15.20 -4.77 0.57
CA GLN A 39 -14.43 -3.80 1.33
C GLN A 39 -13.90 -4.42 2.62
N SER A 40 -12.58 -4.41 2.78
CA SER A 40 -11.89 -4.76 4.01
C SER A 40 -11.17 -3.53 4.58
N THR A 41 -11.32 -3.32 5.86
CA THR A 41 -10.61 -2.26 6.59
C THR A 41 -9.41 -2.89 7.26
N SER A 42 -8.25 -2.27 7.08
CA SER A 42 -7.00 -2.65 7.72
C SER A 42 -6.41 -1.45 8.46
N TYR A 43 -5.71 -1.74 9.51
CA TYR A 43 -5.04 -0.76 10.36
C TYR A 43 -3.54 -0.86 10.14
N ILE A 44 -2.88 0.28 9.92
CA ILE A 44 -1.44 0.34 9.68
C ILE A 44 -0.81 1.11 10.82
N ALA A 45 -0.07 0.41 11.66
CA ALA A 45 0.78 1.02 12.68
C ALA A 45 2.19 1.26 12.12
N GLU A 46 2.80 2.37 12.47
CA GLU A 46 4.15 2.74 12.06
C GLU A 46 5.03 2.96 13.29
N ARG A 47 6.24 2.41 13.26
CA ARG A 47 7.29 2.78 14.18
C ARG A 47 8.58 3.03 13.41
N SER A 48 9.22 4.16 13.69
CA SER A 48 10.48 4.52 13.05
C SER A 48 11.68 4.07 13.87
N VAL A 49 12.76 3.79 13.19
CA VAL A 49 14.08 3.50 13.76
C VAL A 49 15.13 4.37 13.08
N VAL A 50 16.20 4.70 13.79
CA VAL A 50 17.38 5.35 13.24
C VAL A 50 18.54 4.36 13.29
N ILE A 51 19.32 4.26 12.21
CA ILE A 51 20.48 3.37 12.13
C ILE A 51 21.72 4.22 11.99
N THR A 52 22.61 4.17 12.99
CA THR A 52 23.83 4.99 13.01
C THR A 52 24.99 4.20 13.61
N HIS A 53 26.19 4.48 13.17
CA HIS A 53 27.39 4.03 13.86
C HIS A 53 27.73 4.96 15.02
N LYS A 54 28.25 4.39 16.11
CA LYS A 54 28.90 5.19 17.15
C LYS A 54 30.23 5.66 16.63
N ILE A 55 30.39 6.95 16.54
CA ILE A 55 31.66 7.57 16.24
C ILE A 55 32.39 7.78 17.56
N SER A 56 33.56 7.18 17.72
CA SER A 56 34.35 7.35 18.96
C SER A 56 35.08 8.70 18.94
N GLU A 57 35.30 9.30 20.11
CA GLU A 57 36.04 10.56 20.25
C GLU A 57 37.46 10.47 19.69
N SER A 58 38.07 9.27 19.69
CA SER A 58 39.38 9.02 19.11
C SER A 58 39.41 9.14 17.59
N GLU A 59 38.29 8.85 16.91
CA GLU A 59 38.13 9.02 15.46
C GLU A 59 37.87 10.47 15.08
N LEU A 60 37.24 11.25 15.96
CA LEU A 60 37.07 12.70 15.83
C LEU A 60 38.39 13.44 15.86
N SER A 61 39.34 12.98 16.70
CA SER A 61 40.62 13.66 16.92
C SER A 61 41.63 13.42 15.79
N GLN A 62 41.48 12.38 14.98
CA GLN A 62 42.40 12.02 13.91
C GLN A 62 42.10 12.67 12.53
N GLY A 63 41.13 13.59 12.45
CA GLY A 63 40.75 14.24 11.19
C GLY A 63 40.26 13.26 10.12
N ASN A 64 39.99 12.02 10.47
CA ASN A 64 39.51 11.00 9.55
C ASN A 64 38.06 11.26 9.18
N ASN A 65 37.81 11.40 7.88
CA ASN A 65 36.52 11.71 7.30
C ASN A 65 35.42 10.75 7.78
N GLN A 66 34.51 11.24 8.63
CA GLN A 66 33.29 10.52 9.07
C GLN A 66 32.31 10.28 7.91
N GLN A 67 32.47 11.00 6.82
CA GLN A 67 31.66 10.86 5.60
C GLN A 67 31.60 9.42 5.08
N PRO A 68 32.67 8.61 5.03
CA PRO A 68 32.59 7.25 4.51
C PRO A 68 31.62 6.35 5.30
N ILE A 69 31.58 6.47 6.63
CA ILE A 69 30.73 5.64 7.50
C ILE A 69 29.25 6.01 7.27
N VAL A 70 28.93 7.29 7.28
CA VAL A 70 27.56 7.77 7.04
C VAL A 70 27.08 7.42 5.63
N ILE A 71 27.95 7.56 4.61
CA ILE A 71 27.65 7.17 3.23
C ILE A 71 27.41 5.65 3.14
N THR A 72 28.20 4.86 3.85
CA THR A 72 28.03 3.40 3.90
C THR A 72 26.69 3.06 4.51
N ASP A 73 26.31 3.66 5.65
CA ASP A 73 25.01 3.44 6.27
C ASP A 73 23.86 3.83 5.32
N LEU A 74 23.96 4.98 4.66
CA LEU A 74 22.95 5.42 3.70
C LEU A 74 22.79 4.42 2.55
N ASN A 75 23.89 3.89 2.01
CA ASN A 75 23.87 2.91 0.92
C ASN A 75 23.32 1.55 1.37
N MET A 76 23.41 1.23 2.66
CA MET A 76 22.91 -0.03 3.22
C MET A 76 21.44 0.02 3.65
N MET A 77 20.80 1.19 3.64
CA MET A 77 19.43 1.36 4.15
C MET A 77 18.40 0.46 3.46
N ASP A 78 18.53 0.25 2.14
CA ASP A 78 17.63 -0.64 1.40
C ASP A 78 17.84 -2.10 1.81
N THR A 79 19.10 -2.52 2.01
CA THR A 79 19.42 -3.85 2.55
C THR A 79 18.85 -4.04 3.96
N TYR A 80 18.94 -3.02 4.81
CA TYR A 80 18.35 -3.08 6.15
C TYR A 80 16.82 -3.14 6.11
N SER A 81 16.20 -2.50 5.13
CA SER A 81 14.76 -2.59 4.87
C SER A 81 14.36 -4.02 4.50
N ASP A 82 15.10 -4.67 3.62
CA ASP A 82 14.85 -6.07 3.22
C ASP A 82 15.04 -7.03 4.40
N ILE A 83 16.08 -6.82 5.21
CA ILE A 83 16.29 -7.61 6.44
C ILE A 83 15.12 -7.45 7.41
N ALA A 84 14.61 -6.21 7.60
CA ALA A 84 13.51 -5.95 8.53
C ALA A 84 12.21 -6.67 8.13
N GLN A 85 12.01 -6.94 6.84
CA GLN A 85 10.86 -7.65 6.28
C GLN A 85 11.05 -9.18 6.24
N ASN A 86 12.24 -9.65 6.57
CA ASN A 86 12.57 -11.08 6.46
C ASN A 86 11.84 -11.91 7.52
N LYS A 87 11.47 -13.14 7.17
CA LYS A 87 10.84 -14.13 8.06
C LYS A 87 11.66 -14.39 9.33
N GLN A 88 12.99 -14.27 9.28
CA GLN A 88 13.84 -14.43 10.45
C GLN A 88 13.54 -13.37 11.50
N ILE A 89 13.39 -12.11 11.10
CA ILE A 89 13.00 -11.01 12.00
C ILE A 89 11.58 -11.21 12.52
N ALA A 90 10.65 -11.62 11.67
CA ALA A 90 9.27 -11.94 12.05
C ALA A 90 9.21 -13.08 13.09
N SER A 91 10.02 -14.13 12.91
CA SER A 91 10.14 -15.23 13.86
C SER A 91 10.69 -14.78 15.21
N ALA A 92 11.70 -13.90 15.21
CA ALA A 92 12.24 -13.30 16.42
C ALA A 92 11.21 -12.35 17.07
N ALA A 93 10.44 -11.60 16.28
CA ALA A 93 9.41 -10.69 16.77
C ALA A 93 8.30 -11.42 17.54
N ARG A 94 7.90 -12.62 17.09
CA ARG A 94 6.88 -13.44 17.78
C ARG A 94 7.23 -13.67 19.25
N LYS A 95 8.50 -13.81 19.61
CA LYS A 95 8.94 -13.99 21.01
C LYS A 95 8.60 -12.81 21.92
N TYR A 96 8.36 -11.62 21.33
CA TYR A 96 7.99 -10.40 22.06
C TYR A 96 6.48 -10.15 22.06
N LEU A 97 5.70 -10.98 21.38
CA LEU A 97 4.25 -10.85 21.34
C LEU A 97 3.60 -11.56 22.54
N PRO A 98 2.43 -11.09 23.01
CA PRO A 98 1.58 -11.83 23.92
C PRO A 98 1.22 -13.21 23.34
N LYS A 99 1.02 -14.23 24.19
CA LYS A 99 0.71 -15.59 23.76
C LYS A 99 -0.47 -15.67 22.79
N LYS A 100 -1.52 -14.87 23.01
CA LYS A 100 -2.68 -14.78 22.10
C LYS A 100 -2.23 -14.46 20.66
N LEU A 101 -1.44 -13.40 20.49
CA LEU A 101 -0.99 -12.97 19.16
C LEU A 101 0.05 -13.95 18.56
N GLN A 102 0.83 -14.67 19.39
CA GLN A 102 1.70 -15.73 18.89
C GLN A 102 0.93 -16.89 18.25
N HIS A 103 -0.28 -17.20 18.73
CA HIS A 103 -1.14 -18.21 18.13
C HIS A 103 -1.85 -17.71 16.89
N GLU A 104 -2.26 -16.44 16.88
CA GLU A 104 -3.02 -15.82 15.79
C GLU A 104 -2.15 -15.48 14.58
N TYR A 105 -0.93 -14.97 14.83
CA TYR A 105 0.00 -14.52 13.78
C TYR A 105 1.21 -15.45 13.67
N SER A 106 1.29 -16.17 12.54
CA SER A 106 2.48 -16.94 12.19
C SER A 106 3.65 -16.00 11.80
N ALA A 107 4.87 -16.54 11.76
CA ALA A 107 6.02 -15.75 11.28
C ALA A 107 5.86 -15.33 9.81
N ASP A 108 5.25 -16.18 9.00
CA ASP A 108 4.97 -15.87 7.58
C ASP A 108 3.94 -14.75 7.45
N THR A 109 2.87 -14.80 8.25
CA THR A 109 1.86 -13.75 8.29
C THR A 109 2.48 -12.41 8.71
N ILE A 110 3.27 -12.40 9.79
CA ILE A 110 3.95 -11.17 10.24
C ILE A 110 4.88 -10.64 9.15
N ALA A 111 5.68 -11.50 8.50
CA ALA A 111 6.58 -11.07 7.44
C ALA A 111 5.83 -10.45 6.24
N SER A 112 4.67 -11.01 5.87
CA SER A 112 3.84 -10.45 4.78
C SER A 112 3.14 -9.14 5.16
N ASP A 113 2.87 -8.94 6.44
CA ASP A 113 2.18 -7.76 6.95
C ASP A 113 3.13 -6.60 7.29
N VAL A 114 4.45 -6.87 7.31
CA VAL A 114 5.49 -5.87 7.54
C VAL A 114 5.89 -5.22 6.24
N ASN A 115 6.00 -3.90 6.27
CA ASN A 115 6.57 -3.11 5.19
C ASN A 115 7.56 -2.10 5.79
N ALA A 116 8.84 -2.27 5.49
CA ALA A 116 9.89 -1.33 5.88
C ALA A 116 10.17 -0.38 4.72
N MET A 117 10.28 0.91 5.02
CA MET A 117 10.46 1.98 4.02
C MET A 117 11.59 2.89 4.45
N THR A 118 12.45 3.20 3.51
CA THR A 118 13.55 4.15 3.64
C THR A 118 13.29 5.36 2.76
N HIS A 119 14.02 6.44 2.98
CA HIS A 119 14.03 7.60 2.11
C HIS A 119 15.47 7.88 1.68
N PRO A 120 15.69 8.33 0.45
CA PRO A 120 17.02 8.71 -0.02
C PRO A 120 17.70 9.68 0.95
N GLN A 121 18.97 9.44 1.24
CA GLN A 121 19.80 10.29 2.13
C GLN A 121 19.27 10.40 3.57
N SER A 122 18.52 9.39 4.06
CA SER A 122 17.99 9.33 5.41
C SER A 122 18.41 8.06 6.11
N LEU A 123 18.91 8.20 7.33
CA LEU A 123 19.20 7.08 8.23
C LEU A 123 17.96 6.61 9.01
N VAL A 124 16.81 7.18 8.72
CA VAL A 124 15.54 6.81 9.33
C VAL A 124 14.83 5.79 8.46
N MET A 125 14.48 4.65 9.03
CA MET A 125 13.62 3.64 8.42
C MET A 125 12.29 3.57 9.16
N LYS A 126 11.19 3.53 8.41
CA LYS A 126 9.83 3.38 8.90
C LYS A 126 9.40 1.93 8.75
N ILE A 127 9.07 1.28 9.84
CA ILE A 127 8.52 -0.08 9.84
C ILE A 127 7.02 0.02 10.06
N LYS A 128 6.26 -0.35 9.03
CA LYS A 128 4.80 -0.37 9.02
C LYS A 128 4.32 -1.81 9.14
N VAL A 129 3.27 -2.00 9.94
CA VAL A 129 2.59 -3.29 10.07
C VAL A 129 1.12 -3.11 9.81
N LYS A 130 0.57 -3.93 8.92
CA LYS A 130 -0.83 -3.87 8.49
C LYS A 130 -1.58 -5.10 8.97
N THR A 131 -2.57 -4.91 9.85
CA THR A 131 -3.44 -6.01 10.32
C THR A 131 -4.93 -5.61 10.29
N GLY A 132 -5.80 -6.52 10.68
CA GLY A 132 -7.24 -6.27 10.82
C GLY A 132 -7.63 -5.51 12.10
N ASP A 133 -6.71 -5.32 13.05
CA ASP A 133 -6.95 -4.66 14.33
C ASP A 133 -5.87 -3.61 14.63
N ALA A 134 -6.28 -2.47 15.18
CA ALA A 134 -5.39 -1.35 15.47
C ALA A 134 -4.37 -1.66 16.58
N LYS A 135 -4.80 -2.37 17.62
CA LYS A 135 -3.95 -2.74 18.76
C LYS A 135 -2.94 -3.79 18.37
N ASP A 136 -3.36 -4.76 17.54
CA ASP A 136 -2.49 -5.82 17.03
C ASP A 136 -1.42 -5.24 16.12
N SER A 137 -1.80 -4.34 15.19
CA SER A 137 -0.85 -3.63 14.32
C SER A 137 0.23 -2.91 15.14
N ALA A 138 -0.17 -2.16 16.16
CA ALA A 138 0.76 -1.42 17.02
C ALA A 138 1.66 -2.36 17.83
N THR A 139 1.10 -3.45 18.37
CA THR A 139 1.84 -4.42 19.18
C THR A 139 2.87 -5.15 18.32
N ILE A 140 2.48 -5.59 17.10
CA ILE A 140 3.38 -6.28 16.17
C ILE A 140 4.46 -5.32 15.65
N ALA A 141 4.13 -4.06 15.32
CA ALA A 141 5.11 -3.07 14.88
C ALA A 141 6.20 -2.84 15.95
N ASN A 142 5.79 -2.76 17.23
CA ASN A 142 6.73 -2.64 18.35
C ASN A 142 7.59 -3.91 18.55
N ALA A 143 7.02 -5.08 18.35
CA ALA A 143 7.74 -6.35 18.46
C ALA A 143 8.76 -6.52 17.32
N VAL A 144 8.35 -6.20 16.06
CA VAL A 144 9.22 -6.29 14.89
C VAL A 144 10.41 -5.33 14.99
N THR A 145 10.17 -4.08 15.37
CA THR A 145 11.26 -3.10 15.54
C THR A 145 12.23 -3.50 16.64
N ARG A 146 11.73 -4.10 17.74
CA ARG A 146 12.58 -4.64 18.82
C ARG A 146 13.37 -5.85 18.36
N ALA A 147 12.77 -6.75 17.58
CA ALA A 147 13.45 -7.90 17.01
C ALA A 147 14.54 -7.45 16.03
N PHE A 148 14.20 -6.52 15.14
CA PHE A 148 15.15 -5.95 14.19
C PHE A 148 16.36 -5.33 14.89
N GLN A 149 16.16 -4.54 15.95
CA GLN A 149 17.24 -3.97 16.75
C GLN A 149 18.21 -5.02 17.28
N LYS A 150 17.70 -6.18 17.71
CA LYS A 150 18.52 -7.24 18.31
C LYS A 150 19.15 -8.19 17.30
N GLU A 151 18.46 -8.41 16.19
CA GLU A 151 18.89 -9.40 15.19
C GLU A 151 19.77 -8.79 14.09
N LEU A 152 19.61 -7.49 13.77
CA LEU A 152 20.40 -6.84 12.71
C LEU A 152 21.91 -7.04 12.88
N PRO A 153 22.52 -6.82 14.08
CA PRO A 153 23.96 -7.00 14.24
C PRO A 153 24.44 -8.45 14.07
N LYS A 154 23.53 -9.44 14.22
CA LYS A 154 23.84 -10.86 14.03
C LYS A 154 23.76 -11.26 12.57
N VAL A 155 22.79 -10.69 11.83
CA VAL A 155 22.57 -10.98 10.41
C VAL A 155 23.57 -10.22 9.54
N GLN A 156 23.86 -9.00 9.91
CA GLN A 156 24.79 -8.11 9.21
C GLN A 156 25.84 -7.57 10.22
N PRO A 157 26.93 -8.32 10.44
CA PRO A 157 28.06 -7.83 11.23
C PRO A 157 28.62 -6.54 10.62
N GLY A 158 28.83 -5.54 11.46
CA GLY A 158 29.26 -4.21 10.99
C GLY A 158 28.12 -3.27 10.61
N ALA A 159 26.86 -3.66 10.79
CA ALA A 159 25.72 -2.74 10.69
C ALA A 159 25.75 -1.67 11.79
N GLY A 160 25.22 -0.49 11.48
CA GLY A 160 25.00 0.56 12.46
C GLY A 160 24.07 0.13 13.61
N GLN A 161 24.16 0.81 14.73
CA GLN A 161 23.27 0.57 15.86
C GLN A 161 21.84 1.06 15.55
N VAL A 162 20.86 0.23 15.87
CA VAL A 162 19.44 0.57 15.68
C VAL A 162 18.89 1.26 16.93
N HIS A 163 18.51 2.51 16.79
CA HIS A 163 17.85 3.31 17.82
C HIS A 163 16.36 3.34 17.56
N LEU A 164 15.57 2.84 18.52
CA LEU A 164 14.12 2.82 18.42
C LEU A 164 13.54 4.19 18.76
N LEU A 165 12.72 4.74 17.87
CA LEU A 165 11.96 5.97 18.14
C LEU A 165 10.67 5.65 18.90
N ALA A 166 9.75 6.64 18.97
CA ALA A 166 8.50 6.53 19.69
C ALA A 166 7.75 5.23 19.37
N LYS A 167 7.16 4.62 20.40
CA LYS A 167 6.37 3.40 20.22
C LYS A 167 5.13 3.67 19.37
N ALA A 168 4.77 2.72 18.53
CA ALA A 168 3.49 2.70 17.87
C ALA A 168 2.37 2.49 18.92
N THR A 169 1.28 3.24 18.78
CA THR A 169 0.09 3.13 19.63
C THR A 169 -1.14 2.88 18.77
N SER A 170 -2.18 2.28 19.34
CA SER A 170 -3.44 2.04 18.63
C SER A 170 -4.19 3.33 18.27
N GLU A 171 -3.82 4.47 18.85
CA GLU A 171 -4.42 5.77 18.58
C GLU A 171 -3.85 6.42 17.31
N ASN A 172 -2.59 6.10 16.98
CA ASN A 172 -1.86 6.68 15.84
C ASN A 172 -1.76 5.71 14.65
N VAL A 173 -2.77 4.87 14.44
CA VAL A 173 -2.83 3.98 13.28
C VAL A 173 -3.48 4.65 12.08
N GLN A 174 -2.95 4.39 10.89
CA GLN A 174 -3.58 4.77 9.64
C GLN A 174 -4.62 3.72 9.25
N ILE A 175 -5.83 4.19 8.93
CA ILE A 175 -6.90 3.30 8.47
C ILE A 175 -6.83 3.22 6.94
N SER A 176 -6.70 2.01 6.42
CA SER A 176 -6.68 1.73 4.98
C SER A 176 -7.86 0.84 4.62
N THR A 177 -8.74 1.33 3.77
CA THR A 177 -9.89 0.56 3.29
C THR A 177 -9.68 0.20 1.81
N THR A 178 -9.65 -1.10 1.53
CA THR A 178 -9.50 -1.65 0.17
C THR A 178 -10.65 -2.60 -0.14
N PRO A 179 -11.19 -2.58 -1.38
CA PRO A 179 -10.87 -1.69 -2.49
C PRO A 179 -11.41 -0.27 -2.31
N ASN A 180 -10.75 0.70 -2.96
CA ASN A 180 -11.20 2.10 -2.92
C ASN A 180 -12.47 2.28 -3.75
N LYS A 181 -13.61 2.52 -3.08
CA LYS A 181 -14.93 2.68 -3.73
C LYS A 181 -14.91 3.68 -4.88
N LYS A 182 -14.26 4.84 -4.70
CA LYS A 182 -14.24 5.89 -5.73
C LYS A 182 -13.59 5.38 -7.01
N LYS A 183 -12.45 4.68 -6.91
CA LYS A 183 -11.77 4.11 -8.08
C LYS A 183 -12.62 3.05 -8.78
N TYR A 184 -13.33 2.20 -8.03
CA TYR A 184 -14.22 1.17 -8.58
C TYR A 184 -15.44 1.77 -9.29
N ILE A 185 -16.06 2.81 -8.71
CA ILE A 185 -17.17 3.52 -9.35
C ILE A 185 -16.71 4.14 -10.67
N VAL A 186 -15.57 4.84 -10.69
CA VAL A 186 -15.03 5.44 -11.91
C VAL A 186 -14.74 4.37 -12.97
N ALA A 187 -14.12 3.27 -12.59
CA ALA A 187 -13.88 2.14 -13.51
C ALA A 187 -15.20 1.55 -14.03
N GLY A 188 -16.22 1.41 -13.16
CA GLY A 188 -17.55 0.94 -13.54
C GLY A 188 -18.26 1.86 -14.51
N VAL A 189 -18.19 3.18 -14.29
CA VAL A 189 -18.73 4.19 -15.22
C VAL A 189 -18.03 4.10 -16.59
N ALA A 190 -16.71 3.99 -16.61
CA ALA A 190 -15.94 3.87 -17.85
C ALA A 190 -16.30 2.59 -18.63
N LEU A 191 -16.34 1.43 -17.96
CA LEU A 191 -16.75 0.17 -18.58
C LEU A 191 -18.21 0.19 -19.03
N GLY A 192 -19.10 0.73 -18.22
CA GLY A 192 -20.52 0.89 -18.57
C GLY A 192 -20.71 1.80 -19.80
N ALA A 193 -19.96 2.91 -19.86
CA ALA A 193 -19.99 3.81 -21.02
C ALA A 193 -19.50 3.11 -22.30
N LEU A 194 -18.41 2.33 -22.23
CA LEU A 194 -17.92 1.56 -23.38
C LEU A 194 -18.98 0.56 -23.90
N ILE A 195 -19.58 -0.20 -22.98
CA ILE A 195 -20.66 -1.14 -23.32
C ILE A 195 -21.84 -0.37 -23.90
N GLY A 196 -22.22 0.77 -23.31
CA GLY A 196 -23.30 1.63 -23.79
C GLY A 196 -23.06 2.16 -25.20
N ILE A 197 -21.84 2.55 -25.54
CA ILE A 197 -21.47 2.99 -26.91
C ILE A 197 -21.66 1.85 -27.90
N VAL A 198 -21.17 0.64 -27.59
CA VAL A 198 -21.30 -0.55 -28.45
C VAL A 198 -22.79 -0.87 -28.69
N ILE A 199 -23.59 -0.94 -27.62
CA ILE A 199 -25.03 -1.23 -27.71
C ILE A 199 -25.76 -0.12 -28.46
N SER A 200 -25.43 1.13 -28.22
CA SER A 200 -25.98 2.27 -28.91
C SER A 200 -25.69 2.20 -30.42
N PHE A 201 -24.44 1.90 -30.77
CA PHE A 201 -24.04 1.73 -32.16
C PHE A 201 -24.82 0.60 -32.85
N VAL A 202 -24.91 -0.56 -32.21
CA VAL A 202 -25.68 -1.71 -32.74
C VAL A 202 -27.15 -1.37 -32.90
N THR A 203 -27.80 -0.78 -31.88
CA THR A 203 -29.25 -0.47 -31.93
C THR A 203 -29.59 0.59 -32.93
N VAL A 204 -28.76 1.63 -33.09
CA VAL A 204 -28.96 2.70 -34.08
C VAL A 204 -28.74 2.17 -35.49
N THR A 205 -27.69 1.33 -35.68
CA THR A 205 -27.38 0.74 -36.99
C THR A 205 -28.40 -0.31 -37.40
N TRP A 206 -28.81 -1.22 -36.49
CA TRP A 206 -29.82 -2.25 -36.75
C TRP A 206 -31.17 -1.65 -37.22
N ARG A 207 -31.65 -0.62 -36.52
CA ARG A 207 -32.89 0.06 -36.90
C ARG A 207 -32.83 0.75 -38.28
N LYS A 208 -31.62 1.05 -38.75
CA LYS A 208 -31.42 1.76 -40.01
C LYS A 208 -31.32 0.82 -41.22
N TYR A 209 -30.83 -0.43 -41.01
CA TYR A 209 -30.55 -1.38 -42.08
C TYR A 209 -31.59 -2.50 -42.21
N ILE A 210 -32.43 -2.73 -41.19
CA ILE A 210 -33.40 -3.85 -41.17
C ILE A 210 -34.86 -3.37 -41.27
N LYS A 211 -35.10 -2.08 -41.32
CA LYS A 211 -36.38 -1.44 -41.69
C LYS A 211 -36.16 -0.60 -42.94
#